data_f373e5ad708a0bec4bcaac7056c77323
#
_entry.id   f373e5ad708a0bec4bcaac7056c77323
#
_cell.length_a   1.000
_cell.length_b   1.000
_cell.length_c   1.000
_cell.angle_alpha   90.00
_cell.angle_beta   90.00
_cell.angle_gamma   90.00
#
_symmetry.space_group_name_H-M   'P 1'
#
loop_
_entity.id
_entity.type
_entity.pdbx_description
1 polymer ?
#
loop_
_entity_poly.entity_id
_entity_poly.type
_entity_poly.pdbx_seq_one_letter_code
_entity_poly.pdbx_strand_id
1 'polypeptide(L)'
;AESITGKVGENLREEKNVLQRNFFLVSLKNDINLGLQKSDILIPKANSSGLQEFYRGLEFNTFIEHEDNKSAGVEYKSVKSLEELERLSSQFHNCDYFSFDTETTSLDVNIAQIVGFSFCFESGKAFYVPLEHNESTDLSKDAGIKWLKEILPKNSSKLIGQNLKYDLAVLSKEGIYLESFLADTMLMSYVLNSTASRHNLDALSEYYLNFKTIKYEDVIGKGAKKYKSFADVPIKEATNYAAEDADITLRLYEKLCDLLDEGAQDILKNMEYPLLIVLMQMEKD
;
A
#
# COMPACT_ATOMS: atom_id res chain seq x y z
N ALA A 1 -16.22 -45.22 9.87
CA ALA A 1 -16.13 -44.67 11.24
C ALA A 1 -15.89 -45.77 12.29
N GLU A 2 -16.47 -46.95 12.12
CA GLU A 2 -16.37 -48.05 13.13
C GLU A 2 -14.95 -48.60 13.32
N SER A 3 -14.13 -48.57 12.27
CA SER A 3 -12.73 -49.04 12.29
C SER A 3 -11.73 -47.96 12.72
N ILE A 4 -12.15 -46.73 12.93
CA ILE A 4 -11.28 -45.64 13.32
C ILE A 4 -11.33 -45.47 14.84
N THR A 5 -10.18 -45.59 15.50
CA THR A 5 -10.04 -45.50 16.97
C THR A 5 -9.65 -44.08 17.38
N GLY A 6 -9.81 -43.79 18.68
CA GLY A 6 -9.48 -42.52 19.30
C GLY A 6 -10.52 -41.43 19.02
N LYS A 7 -10.18 -40.19 19.42
CA LYS A 7 -11.09 -39.04 19.41
C LYS A 7 -11.66 -38.73 18.02
N VAL A 8 -10.89 -39.00 16.96
CA VAL A 8 -11.36 -38.80 15.56
C VAL A 8 -12.49 -39.76 15.26
N GLY A 9 -12.37 -41.06 15.65
CA GLY A 9 -13.41 -42.04 15.44
C GLY A 9 -14.67 -41.77 16.28
N GLU A 10 -14.52 -41.24 17.49
CA GLU A 10 -15.62 -40.79 18.36
C GLU A 10 -16.39 -39.65 17.70
N ASN A 11 -15.70 -38.57 17.30
CA ASN A 11 -16.31 -37.43 16.60
C ASN A 11 -17.05 -37.85 15.34
N LEU A 12 -16.46 -38.75 14.54
CA LEU A 12 -17.08 -39.26 13.30
C LEU A 12 -18.37 -40.07 13.57
N ARG A 13 -18.47 -40.76 14.71
CA ARG A 13 -19.69 -41.49 15.10
C ARG A 13 -20.76 -40.56 15.64
N GLU A 14 -20.36 -39.57 16.47
CA GLU A 14 -21.27 -38.59 17.06
C GLU A 14 -21.87 -37.67 16.02
N GLU A 15 -21.03 -37.21 15.07
CA GLU A 15 -21.41 -36.22 14.06
C GLU A 15 -21.82 -36.83 12.69
N LYS A 16 -22.35 -38.07 12.70
CA LYS A 16 -22.71 -38.80 11.48
C LYS A 16 -23.63 -37.99 10.55
N ASN A 17 -24.63 -37.30 11.11
CA ASN A 17 -25.59 -36.51 10.32
C ASN A 17 -24.92 -35.29 9.74
N VAL A 18 -24.01 -34.67 10.45
CA VAL A 18 -23.21 -33.54 9.97
C VAL A 18 -22.29 -33.97 8.81
N LEU A 19 -21.65 -35.13 8.95
CA LEU A 19 -20.82 -35.71 7.90
C LEU A 19 -21.62 -36.03 6.62
N GLN A 20 -22.82 -36.57 6.75
CA GLN A 20 -23.69 -36.84 5.59
C GLN A 20 -24.10 -35.55 4.89
N ARG A 21 -24.49 -34.52 5.67
CA ARG A 21 -24.80 -33.20 5.13
C ARG A 21 -23.59 -32.58 4.45
N ASN A 22 -22.42 -32.61 5.08
CA ASN A 22 -21.20 -32.06 4.52
C ASN A 22 -20.78 -32.80 3.26
N PHE A 23 -20.89 -34.12 3.23
CA PHE A 23 -20.65 -34.89 2.01
C PHE A 23 -21.56 -34.46 0.87
N PHE A 24 -22.85 -34.27 1.14
CA PHE A 24 -23.80 -33.75 0.14
C PHE A 24 -23.39 -32.34 -0.34
N LEU A 25 -23.02 -31.45 0.58
CA LEU A 25 -22.64 -30.07 0.24
C LEU A 25 -21.34 -29.96 -0.57
N VAL A 26 -20.36 -30.84 -0.32
CA VAL A 26 -19.09 -30.85 -1.07
C VAL A 26 -19.14 -31.70 -2.33
N SER A 27 -20.22 -32.49 -2.51
CA SER A 27 -20.38 -33.30 -3.70
C SER A 27 -20.79 -32.44 -4.89
N LEU A 28 -20.03 -32.53 -5.97
CA LEU A 28 -20.33 -31.81 -7.19
C LEU A 28 -21.58 -32.41 -7.83
N LYS A 29 -22.51 -31.55 -8.21
CA LYS A 29 -23.68 -31.95 -8.99
C LYS A 29 -23.25 -32.12 -10.45
N ASN A 30 -23.30 -33.33 -10.97
CA ASN A 30 -22.84 -33.69 -12.31
C ASN A 30 -23.99 -34.08 -13.29
N ASP A 31 -25.23 -33.93 -12.82
CA ASP A 31 -26.45 -34.27 -13.58
C ASP A 31 -27.22 -33.01 -14.03
N ILE A 32 -26.53 -31.85 -14.08
CA ILE A 32 -27.16 -30.61 -14.54
C ILE A 32 -27.28 -30.65 -16.07
N ASN A 33 -28.49 -30.57 -16.55
CA ASN A 33 -28.75 -30.43 -17.99
C ASN A 33 -28.49 -28.97 -18.40
N LEU A 34 -27.38 -28.73 -19.07
CA LEU A 34 -26.96 -27.39 -19.54
C LEU A 34 -27.57 -27.05 -20.91
N GLY A 35 -28.27 -27.98 -21.54
CA GLY A 35 -28.77 -27.78 -22.92
C GLY A 35 -27.67 -27.69 -23.98
N LEU A 36 -26.43 -28.03 -23.62
CA LEU A 36 -25.24 -27.95 -24.48
C LEU A 36 -24.91 -29.33 -25.03
N GLN A 37 -24.51 -29.38 -26.31
CA GLN A 37 -23.90 -30.55 -26.91
C GLN A 37 -22.38 -30.48 -26.75
N LYS A 38 -21.71 -31.63 -26.77
CA LYS A 38 -20.23 -31.68 -26.66
C LYS A 38 -19.54 -30.88 -27.79
N SER A 39 -20.18 -30.77 -28.95
CA SER A 39 -19.75 -29.95 -30.09
C SER A 39 -19.79 -28.44 -29.81
N ASP A 40 -20.61 -28.01 -28.86
CA ASP A 40 -20.80 -26.59 -28.53
C ASP A 40 -19.73 -26.09 -27.59
N ILE A 41 -18.97 -27.03 -26.97
CA ILE A 41 -17.86 -26.74 -26.10
C ILE A 41 -16.60 -26.50 -26.96
N LEU A 42 -16.55 -25.31 -27.52
CA LEU A 42 -15.35 -24.83 -28.22
C LEU A 42 -14.39 -24.20 -27.17
N ILE A 43 -13.11 -24.42 -27.35
CA ILE A 43 -12.09 -23.63 -26.63
C ILE A 43 -11.95 -22.32 -27.41
N PRO A 44 -12.58 -21.21 -26.95
CA PRO A 44 -12.41 -19.93 -27.63
C PRO A 44 -10.96 -19.49 -27.53
N LYS A 45 -10.49 -18.68 -28.46
CA LYS A 45 -9.25 -17.95 -28.25
C LYS A 45 -9.40 -17.13 -26.95
N ALA A 46 -8.42 -17.28 -26.06
CA ALA A 46 -8.44 -16.58 -24.79
C ALA A 46 -8.58 -15.06 -25.04
N ASN A 47 -9.68 -14.48 -24.56
CA ASN A 47 -9.80 -13.04 -24.43
C ASN A 47 -9.11 -12.66 -23.11
N SER A 48 -7.79 -12.44 -23.17
CA SER A 48 -6.98 -12.17 -21.97
C SER A 48 -7.48 -10.96 -21.19
N SER A 49 -7.87 -9.87 -21.87
CA SER A 49 -8.36 -8.64 -21.20
C SER A 49 -9.71 -8.88 -20.50
N GLY A 50 -10.67 -9.49 -21.16
CA GLY A 50 -11.97 -9.81 -20.55
C GLY A 50 -11.86 -10.84 -19.41
N LEU A 51 -10.89 -11.77 -19.51
CA LEU A 51 -10.62 -12.73 -18.43
C LEU A 51 -10.00 -12.07 -17.22
N GLN A 52 -9.11 -11.12 -17.42
CA GLN A 52 -8.51 -10.32 -16.34
C GLN A 52 -9.57 -9.46 -15.63
N GLU A 53 -10.46 -8.82 -16.37
CA GLU A 53 -11.58 -8.06 -15.79
C GLU A 53 -12.54 -8.96 -14.99
N PHE A 54 -12.84 -10.13 -15.51
CA PHE A 54 -13.64 -11.14 -14.81
C PHE A 54 -12.98 -11.60 -13.50
N TYR A 55 -11.69 -11.89 -13.52
CA TYR A 55 -10.95 -12.27 -12.31
C TYR A 55 -10.90 -11.15 -11.27
N ARG A 56 -10.76 -9.88 -11.70
CA ARG A 56 -10.84 -8.73 -10.79
C ARG A 56 -12.22 -8.62 -10.14
N GLY A 57 -13.28 -8.78 -10.92
CA GLY A 57 -14.66 -8.74 -10.41
C GLY A 57 -14.98 -9.84 -9.40
N LEU A 58 -14.25 -10.95 -9.44
CA LEU A 58 -14.37 -12.06 -8.50
C LEU A 58 -13.30 -12.06 -7.40
N GLU A 59 -12.41 -11.05 -7.37
CA GLU A 59 -11.28 -10.96 -6.44
C GLU A 59 -10.30 -12.16 -6.51
N PHE A 60 -10.20 -12.79 -7.69
CA PHE A 60 -9.30 -13.92 -7.93
C PHE A 60 -7.89 -13.44 -8.26
N ASN A 61 -7.27 -12.77 -7.31
CA ASN A 61 -5.96 -12.09 -7.47
C ASN A 61 -4.83 -13.02 -7.94
N THR A 62 -4.90 -14.32 -7.62
CA THR A 62 -3.90 -15.32 -8.03
C THR A 62 -3.89 -15.58 -9.55
N PHE A 63 -5.00 -15.29 -10.24
CA PHE A 63 -5.15 -15.49 -11.68
C PHE A 63 -4.99 -14.20 -12.49
N ILE A 64 -4.82 -13.07 -11.82
CA ILE A 64 -4.55 -11.81 -12.49
C ILE A 64 -3.10 -11.84 -12.98
N GLU A 65 -2.93 -11.78 -14.30
CA GLU A 65 -1.62 -11.54 -14.91
C GLU A 65 -1.26 -10.07 -14.65
N HIS A 66 -0.30 -9.85 -13.78
CA HIS A 66 0.33 -8.54 -13.64
C HIS A 66 1.26 -8.38 -14.83
N GLU A 67 1.06 -7.36 -15.63
CA GLU A 67 2.09 -6.97 -16.57
C GLU A 67 3.36 -6.73 -15.72
N ASP A 68 4.48 -7.33 -16.14
CA ASP A 68 5.80 -6.95 -15.63
C ASP A 68 6.04 -5.50 -16.10
N ASN A 69 5.32 -4.57 -15.46
CA ASN A 69 5.52 -3.13 -15.62
C ASN A 69 6.84 -2.75 -14.92
N LYS A 70 7.92 -3.41 -15.36
CA LYS A 70 9.25 -2.89 -15.13
C LYS A 70 9.30 -1.53 -15.82
N SER A 71 8.91 -0.52 -15.02
CA SER A 71 9.35 0.87 -15.12
C SER A 71 9.78 1.38 -16.52
N ALA A 72 9.02 1.09 -17.57
CA ALA A 72 9.19 1.82 -18.82
C ALA A 72 8.74 3.26 -18.59
N GLY A 73 9.69 4.15 -18.29
CA GLY A 73 9.45 5.59 -18.19
C GLY A 73 9.35 6.17 -16.78
N VAL A 74 9.58 5.39 -15.68
CA VAL A 74 9.66 6.00 -14.35
C VAL A 74 11.06 6.57 -14.06
N GLU A 75 11.09 7.68 -13.37
CA GLU A 75 12.29 8.41 -12.98
C GLU A 75 12.32 8.56 -11.45
N TYR A 76 12.96 7.60 -10.76
CA TYR A 76 13.15 7.63 -9.32
C TYR A 76 14.54 8.11 -8.97
N LYS A 77 14.64 9.18 -8.19
CA LYS A 77 15.89 9.85 -7.85
C LYS A 77 16.13 9.95 -6.36
N SER A 78 17.37 9.66 -5.94
CA SER A 78 17.81 10.03 -4.59
C SER A 78 18.28 11.47 -4.57
N VAL A 79 17.88 12.22 -3.54
CA VAL A 79 18.31 13.59 -3.25
C VAL A 79 19.29 13.54 -2.10
N LYS A 80 20.57 13.80 -2.38
CA LYS A 80 21.67 13.53 -1.45
C LYS A 80 22.36 14.78 -0.91
N SER A 81 21.96 15.97 -1.35
CA SER A 81 22.51 17.24 -0.88
C SER A 81 21.41 18.25 -0.57
N LEU A 82 21.72 19.20 0.32
CA LEU A 82 20.79 20.28 0.66
C LEU A 82 20.47 21.15 -0.55
N GLU A 83 21.44 21.39 -1.43
CA GLU A 83 21.26 22.18 -2.63
C GLU A 83 20.23 21.54 -3.58
N GLU A 84 20.30 20.21 -3.79
CA GLU A 84 19.31 19.49 -4.58
C GLU A 84 17.92 19.59 -3.95
N LEU A 85 17.82 19.46 -2.61
CA LEU A 85 16.59 19.53 -1.87
C LEU A 85 15.95 20.93 -1.95
N GLU A 86 16.76 21.99 -1.82
CA GLU A 86 16.30 23.36 -1.95
C GLU A 86 15.75 23.68 -3.35
N ARG A 87 16.35 23.13 -4.40
CA ARG A 87 15.85 23.28 -5.77
C ARG A 87 14.43 22.70 -5.95
N LEU A 88 14.09 21.68 -5.19
CA LEU A 88 12.76 21.06 -5.23
C LEU A 88 11.71 21.84 -4.43
N SER A 89 12.12 22.77 -3.56
CA SER A 89 11.20 23.55 -2.71
C SER A 89 10.13 24.30 -3.52
N SER A 90 10.47 24.80 -4.71
CA SER A 90 9.52 25.49 -5.59
C SER A 90 8.41 24.56 -6.09
N GLN A 91 8.68 23.27 -6.25
CA GLN A 91 7.67 22.31 -6.73
C GLN A 91 6.57 22.12 -5.68
N PHE A 92 6.90 22.06 -4.39
CA PHE A 92 5.90 21.98 -3.31
C PHE A 92 4.95 23.19 -3.30
N HIS A 93 5.44 24.36 -3.65
CA HIS A 93 4.60 25.56 -3.70
C HIS A 93 3.72 25.60 -4.96
N ASN A 94 4.22 25.08 -6.08
CA ASN A 94 3.57 25.19 -7.39
C ASN A 94 2.68 24.00 -7.76
N CYS A 95 2.81 22.83 -7.10
CA CYS A 95 1.94 21.68 -7.35
C CYS A 95 0.56 21.89 -6.75
N ASP A 96 -0.44 21.23 -7.31
CA ASP A 96 -1.79 21.16 -6.74
C ASP A 96 -1.84 20.21 -5.55
N TYR A 97 -1.08 19.10 -5.64
CA TYR A 97 -0.93 18.07 -4.61
C TYR A 97 0.40 17.31 -4.81
N PHE A 98 0.79 16.61 -3.78
CA PHE A 98 1.95 15.70 -3.81
C PHE A 98 1.74 14.56 -2.82
N SER A 99 2.29 13.39 -3.12
CA SER A 99 2.37 12.29 -2.15
C SER A 99 3.63 12.40 -1.31
N PHE A 100 3.54 11.87 -0.09
CA PHE A 100 4.63 11.86 0.90
C PHE A 100 4.58 10.56 1.70
N ASP A 101 5.76 10.00 1.99
CA ASP A 101 5.91 8.80 2.78
C ASP A 101 7.23 8.85 3.59
N THR A 102 7.31 8.15 4.73
CA THR A 102 8.49 8.09 5.58
C THR A 102 9.05 6.68 5.70
N GLU A 103 10.35 6.55 5.56
CA GLU A 103 11.07 5.33 5.85
C GLU A 103 11.69 5.37 7.24
N THR A 104 11.52 4.30 7.99
CA THR A 104 11.87 4.26 9.41
C THR A 104 12.57 2.96 9.81
N THR A 105 13.14 2.95 11.02
CA THR A 105 13.82 1.78 11.59
C THR A 105 12.88 0.72 12.13
N SER A 106 11.61 1.05 12.40
CA SER A 106 10.62 0.15 13.05
C SER A 106 9.19 0.55 12.68
N LEU A 107 8.28 -0.42 12.66
CA LEU A 107 6.84 -0.17 12.55
C LEU A 107 6.21 0.31 13.87
N ASP A 108 6.87 0.10 15.01
CA ASP A 108 6.45 0.65 16.29
C ASP A 108 6.87 2.13 16.36
N VAL A 109 5.89 3.03 16.29
CA VAL A 109 6.09 4.47 16.30
C VAL A 109 6.89 4.93 17.50
N ASN A 110 6.75 4.29 18.67
CA ASN A 110 7.42 4.73 19.90
C ASN A 110 8.95 4.63 19.80
N ILE A 111 9.45 3.63 19.09
CA ILE A 111 10.88 3.38 18.89
C ILE A 111 11.38 3.72 17.49
N ALA A 112 10.47 3.95 16.54
CA ALA A 112 10.83 4.29 15.16
C ALA A 112 11.68 5.56 15.09
N GLN A 113 12.73 5.52 14.29
CA GLN A 113 13.56 6.67 13.92
C GLN A 113 13.45 6.84 12.41
N ILE A 114 13.36 8.08 11.95
CA ILE A 114 13.30 8.39 10.54
C ILE A 114 14.66 8.09 9.87
N VAL A 115 14.61 7.27 8.80
CA VAL A 115 15.76 6.90 7.97
C VAL A 115 15.79 7.74 6.70
N GLY A 116 14.65 8.13 6.20
CA GLY A 116 14.46 8.96 5.03
C GLY A 116 13.01 9.29 4.79
N PHE A 117 12.74 10.03 3.73
CA PHE A 117 11.39 10.31 3.28
C PHE A 117 11.34 10.39 1.75
N SER A 118 10.18 10.12 1.19
CA SER A 118 9.95 10.18 -0.24
C SER A 118 8.78 11.09 -0.58
N PHE A 119 8.74 11.57 -1.81
CA PHE A 119 7.63 12.37 -2.34
C PHE A 119 7.55 12.28 -3.85
N CYS A 120 6.33 12.49 -4.36
CA CYS A 120 6.04 12.47 -5.78
C CYS A 120 5.08 13.61 -6.13
N PHE A 121 5.42 14.38 -7.19
CA PHE A 121 4.60 15.48 -7.70
C PHE A 121 3.88 15.12 -9.00
N GLU A 122 4.40 14.15 -9.73
CA GLU A 122 3.90 13.70 -11.03
C GLU A 122 4.11 12.19 -11.14
N SER A 123 3.07 11.48 -11.51
CA SER A 123 3.12 10.02 -11.68
C SER A 123 4.32 9.59 -12.53
N GLY A 124 5.11 8.67 -11.99
CA GLY A 124 6.35 8.19 -12.61
C GLY A 124 7.59 9.00 -12.29
N LYS A 125 7.51 10.11 -11.52
CA LYS A 125 8.65 10.93 -11.13
C LYS A 125 8.67 11.19 -9.63
N ALA A 126 9.37 10.37 -8.90
CA ALA A 126 9.44 10.42 -7.45
C ALA A 126 10.87 10.58 -6.93
N PHE A 127 10.96 11.06 -5.71
CA PHE A 127 12.23 11.38 -5.06
C PHE A 127 12.30 10.70 -3.69
N TYR A 128 13.48 10.21 -3.35
CA TYR A 128 13.80 9.73 -2.02
C TYR A 128 14.92 10.56 -1.42
N VAL A 129 14.77 10.98 -0.18
CA VAL A 129 15.75 11.76 0.59
C VAL A 129 16.30 10.88 1.70
N PRO A 130 17.48 10.26 1.54
CA PRO A 130 18.12 9.48 2.57
C PRO A 130 18.68 10.40 3.66
N LEU A 131 18.32 10.15 4.93
CA LEU A 131 18.78 10.92 6.09
C LEU A 131 19.73 10.15 6.97
N GLU A 132 19.45 8.87 7.24
CA GLU A 132 20.19 8.07 8.23
C GLU A 132 20.45 6.66 7.70
N HIS A 133 21.16 6.58 6.59
CA HIS A 133 21.70 5.35 6.04
C HIS A 133 23.13 5.10 6.48
N ASN A 134 23.58 3.83 6.42
CA ASN A 134 24.99 3.49 6.61
C ASN A 134 25.90 4.03 5.49
N GLU A 135 25.33 4.26 4.29
CA GLU A 135 26.01 4.99 3.23
C GLU A 135 25.98 6.49 3.54
N SER A 136 27.13 7.15 3.48
CA SER A 136 27.23 8.59 3.67
C SER A 136 26.66 9.37 2.48
N THR A 137 25.99 10.48 2.79
CA THR A 137 25.53 11.49 1.83
C THR A 137 26.05 12.86 2.24
N ASP A 138 25.99 13.83 1.34
CA ASP A 138 26.33 15.22 1.63
C ASP A 138 25.21 15.93 2.43
N LEU A 139 24.03 15.32 2.54
CA LEU A 139 22.90 15.81 3.31
C LEU A 139 22.94 15.23 4.73
N SER A 140 23.15 16.06 5.73
CA SER A 140 23.01 15.63 7.12
C SER A 140 21.54 15.48 7.50
N LYS A 141 21.23 14.55 8.43
CA LYS A 141 19.87 14.36 8.98
C LYS A 141 19.28 15.68 9.49
N ASP A 142 20.04 16.44 10.28
CA ASP A 142 19.57 17.70 10.85
C ASP A 142 19.20 18.74 9.78
N ALA A 143 19.99 18.82 8.69
CA ALA A 143 19.70 19.72 7.58
C ALA A 143 18.42 19.30 6.84
N GLY A 144 18.26 17.99 6.57
CA GLY A 144 17.06 17.45 5.93
C GLY A 144 15.79 17.64 6.79
N ILE A 145 15.87 17.35 8.09
CA ILE A 145 14.76 17.57 9.03
C ILE A 145 14.43 19.07 9.16
N LYS A 146 15.43 19.94 9.21
CA LYS A 146 15.20 21.39 9.25
C LYS A 146 14.47 21.85 8.01
N TRP A 147 14.90 21.41 6.84
CA TRP A 147 14.23 21.74 5.58
C TRP A 147 12.77 21.23 5.59
N LEU A 148 12.54 19.99 6.03
CA LEU A 148 11.21 19.40 6.11
C LEU A 148 10.27 20.19 7.05
N LYS A 149 10.79 20.68 8.19
CA LYS A 149 10.06 21.59 9.11
C LYS A 149 9.61 22.89 8.46
N GLU A 150 10.38 23.39 7.51
CA GLU A 150 10.05 24.64 6.82
C GLU A 150 9.07 24.46 5.68
N ILE A 151 9.15 23.34 4.95
CA ILE A 151 8.38 23.11 3.71
C ILE A 151 7.06 22.40 3.98
N LEU A 152 7.08 21.33 4.78
CA LEU A 152 5.92 20.44 4.87
C LEU A 152 4.70 21.11 5.53
N PRO A 153 4.81 21.82 6.67
CA PRO A 153 3.65 22.47 7.27
C PRO A 153 2.99 23.53 6.37
N LYS A 154 3.78 24.24 5.58
CA LYS A 154 3.28 25.28 4.67
C LYS A 154 2.52 24.72 3.46
N ASN A 155 2.73 23.45 3.15
CA ASN A 155 2.15 22.76 2.00
C ASN A 155 1.28 21.55 2.42
N SER A 156 1.01 21.41 3.72
CA SER A 156 0.32 20.24 4.27
C SER A 156 -1.08 20.02 3.68
N SER A 157 -1.82 21.09 3.34
CA SER A 157 -3.13 20.99 2.68
C SER A 157 -3.10 20.36 1.29
N LYS A 158 -1.92 20.10 0.72
CA LYS A 158 -1.70 19.43 -0.57
C LYS A 158 -1.12 18.03 -0.41
N LEU A 159 -0.83 17.62 0.81
CA LEU A 159 -0.15 16.37 1.13
C LEU A 159 -1.11 15.19 1.05
N ILE A 160 -0.70 14.17 0.34
CA ILE A 160 -1.35 12.87 0.21
C ILE A 160 -0.43 11.81 0.82
N GLY A 161 -0.99 10.86 1.55
CA GLY A 161 -0.23 9.71 2.04
C GLY A 161 -1.02 8.41 2.03
N GLN A 162 -0.36 7.36 2.45
CA GLN A 162 -0.94 6.03 2.64
C GLN A 162 -0.73 5.61 4.10
N ASN A 163 -1.80 5.53 4.89
CA ASN A 163 -1.71 5.32 6.35
C ASN A 163 -0.97 6.46 7.07
N LEU A 164 -1.33 7.70 6.70
CA LEU A 164 -0.71 8.95 7.18
C LEU A 164 -0.61 9.05 8.70
N LYS A 165 -1.46 8.36 9.45
CA LYS A 165 -1.39 8.34 10.91
C LYS A 165 0.01 7.97 11.40
N TYR A 166 0.63 6.97 10.75
CA TYR A 166 1.99 6.55 11.07
C TYR A 166 3.02 7.65 10.78
N ASP A 167 2.99 8.22 9.58
CA ASP A 167 3.94 9.26 9.16
C ASP A 167 3.83 10.52 10.00
N LEU A 168 2.61 10.96 10.28
CA LEU A 168 2.36 12.11 11.15
C LEU A 168 2.89 11.89 12.57
N ALA A 169 2.75 10.67 13.09
CA ALA A 169 3.28 10.31 14.39
C ALA A 169 4.82 10.30 14.40
N VAL A 170 5.47 9.75 13.36
CA VAL A 170 6.93 9.80 13.18
C VAL A 170 7.42 11.25 13.05
N LEU A 171 6.78 12.06 12.21
CA LEU A 171 7.11 13.47 12.03
C LEU A 171 6.96 14.28 13.31
N SER A 172 5.96 13.98 14.14
CA SER A 172 5.74 14.65 15.42
C SER A 172 6.92 14.47 16.41
N LYS A 173 7.61 13.33 16.35
CA LYS A 173 8.83 13.07 17.16
C LYS A 173 9.98 13.97 16.76
N GLU A 174 10.06 14.33 15.49
CA GLU A 174 11.02 15.30 14.97
C GLU A 174 10.55 16.76 15.18
N GLY A 175 9.41 16.99 15.83
CA GLY A 175 8.84 18.32 16.07
C GLY A 175 8.22 18.94 14.82
N ILE A 176 7.73 18.12 13.89
CA ILE A 176 6.99 18.53 12.69
C ILE A 176 5.52 18.21 12.93
N TYR A 177 4.69 19.24 12.99
CA TYR A 177 3.25 19.10 13.20
C TYR A 177 2.52 19.64 12.00
N LEU A 178 1.60 18.85 11.46
CA LEU A 178 0.74 19.24 10.34
C LEU A 178 -0.67 19.49 10.85
N GLU A 179 -1.22 20.64 10.54
CA GLU A 179 -2.57 21.03 10.93
C GLU A 179 -3.64 20.41 10.03
N SER A 180 -3.24 20.01 8.82
CA SER A 180 -4.13 19.43 7.81
C SER A 180 -3.32 18.54 6.85
N PHE A 181 -4.03 17.77 6.07
CA PHE A 181 -3.53 17.05 4.90
C PHE A 181 -4.66 16.95 3.86
N LEU A 182 -4.32 16.65 2.62
CA LEU A 182 -5.31 16.54 1.54
C LEU A 182 -6.07 15.22 1.60
N ALA A 183 -5.33 14.11 1.64
CA ALA A 183 -5.93 12.78 1.58
C ALA A 183 -5.05 11.68 2.20
N ASP A 184 -5.70 10.61 2.64
CA ASP A 184 -5.10 9.32 2.99
C ASP A 184 -5.73 8.23 2.13
N THR A 185 -4.93 7.62 1.26
CA THR A 185 -5.40 6.62 0.27
C THR A 185 -5.91 5.33 0.91
N MET A 186 -5.40 4.96 2.10
CA MET A 186 -5.93 3.85 2.88
C MET A 186 -7.37 4.13 3.34
N LEU A 187 -7.62 5.31 3.89
CA LEU A 187 -8.96 5.72 4.33
C LEU A 187 -9.92 5.92 3.15
N MET A 188 -9.45 6.49 2.02
CA MET A 188 -10.23 6.60 0.79
C MET A 188 -10.70 5.21 0.33
N SER A 189 -9.81 4.24 0.29
CA SER A 189 -10.14 2.85 -0.06
C SER A 189 -11.10 2.22 0.95
N TYR A 190 -10.92 2.47 2.24
CA TYR A 190 -11.79 1.95 3.28
C TYR A 190 -13.23 2.47 3.15
N VAL A 191 -13.40 3.76 2.90
CA VAL A 191 -14.74 4.36 2.69
C VAL A 191 -15.40 3.83 1.41
N LEU A 192 -14.63 3.63 0.34
CA LEU A 192 -15.14 3.03 -0.90
C LEU A 192 -15.61 1.58 -0.73
N ASN A 193 -14.86 0.78 0.03
CA ASN A 193 -15.17 -0.63 0.24
C ASN A 193 -14.64 -1.14 1.59
N SER A 194 -15.39 -0.85 2.66
CA SER A 194 -15.04 -1.27 4.03
C SER A 194 -14.98 -2.79 4.23
N THR A 195 -15.53 -3.56 3.30
CA THR A 195 -15.51 -5.03 3.35
C THR A 195 -14.34 -5.66 2.63
N ALA A 196 -13.52 -4.88 1.94
CA ALA A 196 -12.29 -5.37 1.32
C ALA A 196 -11.35 -5.97 2.40
N SER A 197 -10.67 -7.04 2.04
CA SER A 197 -9.83 -7.78 3.00
C SER A 197 -8.56 -7.03 3.39
N ARG A 198 -8.09 -6.09 2.57
CA ARG A 198 -6.84 -5.36 2.77
C ARG A 198 -6.90 -3.98 2.15
N HIS A 199 -6.33 -2.99 2.88
CA HIS A 199 -6.20 -1.60 2.45
C HIS A 199 -4.73 -1.11 2.47
N ASN A 200 -3.76 -2.04 2.51
CA ASN A 200 -2.35 -1.68 2.40
C ASN A 200 -1.98 -1.34 0.95
N LEU A 201 -0.87 -0.61 0.78
CA LEU A 201 -0.40 -0.10 -0.50
C LEU A 201 -0.32 -1.19 -1.59
N ASP A 202 0.30 -2.33 -1.27
CA ASP A 202 0.46 -3.45 -2.21
C ASP A 202 -0.89 -3.94 -2.75
N ALA A 203 -1.85 -4.21 -1.84
CA ALA A 203 -3.15 -4.73 -2.23
C ALA A 203 -3.95 -3.70 -3.05
N LEU A 204 -3.88 -2.42 -2.68
CA LEU A 204 -4.54 -1.35 -3.41
C LEU A 204 -3.93 -1.13 -4.79
N SER A 205 -2.60 -1.19 -4.89
CA SER A 205 -1.88 -1.09 -6.16
C SER A 205 -2.24 -2.24 -7.11
N GLU A 206 -2.26 -3.47 -6.61
CA GLU A 206 -2.67 -4.63 -7.39
C GLU A 206 -4.13 -4.50 -7.86
N TYR A 207 -5.03 -4.08 -6.97
CA TYR A 207 -6.47 -4.01 -7.26
C TYR A 207 -6.85 -2.86 -8.19
N TYR A 208 -6.42 -1.63 -7.88
CA TYR A 208 -6.85 -0.42 -8.60
C TYR A 208 -5.97 -0.07 -9.79
N LEU A 209 -4.66 -0.36 -9.71
CA LEU A 209 -3.68 0.03 -10.72
C LEU A 209 -3.17 -1.14 -11.56
N ASN A 210 -3.49 -2.39 -11.19
CA ASN A 210 -2.92 -3.60 -11.80
C ASN A 210 -1.38 -3.58 -11.78
N PHE A 211 -0.81 -3.00 -10.74
CA PHE A 211 0.62 -2.82 -10.58
C PHE A 211 1.12 -3.58 -9.35
N LYS A 212 2.20 -4.34 -9.52
CA LYS A 212 2.84 -5.09 -8.44
C LYS A 212 4.01 -4.30 -7.90
N THR A 213 3.90 -3.86 -6.66
CA THR A 213 4.94 -3.09 -5.95
C THR A 213 6.14 -3.93 -5.56
N ILE A 214 7.27 -3.27 -5.31
CA ILE A 214 8.43 -3.86 -4.65
C ILE A 214 8.04 -4.14 -3.20
N LYS A 215 8.16 -5.39 -2.76
CA LYS A 215 7.80 -5.73 -1.38
C LYS A 215 8.92 -5.35 -0.41
N TYR A 216 8.56 -4.82 0.73
CA TYR A 216 9.49 -4.52 1.82
C TYR A 216 10.42 -5.71 2.17
N GLU A 217 9.87 -6.93 2.19
CA GLU A 217 10.61 -8.15 2.47
C GLU A 217 11.70 -8.47 1.42
N ASP A 218 11.51 -8.03 0.18
CA ASP A 218 12.49 -8.25 -0.89
C ASP A 218 13.63 -7.22 -0.78
N VAL A 219 13.35 -6.01 -0.26
CA VAL A 219 14.35 -4.96 0.00
C VAL A 219 15.17 -5.27 1.26
N ILE A 220 14.50 -5.63 2.36
CA ILE A 220 15.18 -6.00 3.62
C ILE A 220 15.91 -7.35 3.49
N GLY A 221 15.48 -8.21 2.57
CA GLY A 221 16.03 -9.55 2.40
C GLY A 221 15.46 -10.59 3.35
N LYS A 222 15.82 -11.86 3.14
CA LYS A 222 15.29 -13.01 3.89
C LYS A 222 16.40 -13.84 4.51
N GLY A 223 16.13 -14.43 5.67
CA GLY A 223 17.07 -15.36 6.33
C GLY A 223 18.37 -14.69 6.79
N ALA A 224 19.50 -15.33 6.54
CA ALA A 224 20.83 -14.87 6.96
C ALA A 224 21.34 -13.62 6.22
N LYS A 225 20.69 -13.25 5.11
CA LYS A 225 21.01 -12.03 4.32
C LYS A 225 20.08 -10.88 4.64
N LYS A 226 19.26 -10.99 5.68
CA LYS A 226 18.32 -9.93 6.08
C LYS A 226 19.08 -8.76 6.70
N TYR A 227 18.85 -7.56 6.21
CA TYR A 227 19.26 -6.32 6.87
C TYR A 227 18.54 -6.18 8.21
N LYS A 228 19.20 -5.58 9.18
CA LYS A 228 18.63 -5.39 10.53
C LYS A 228 17.62 -4.24 10.57
N SER A 229 17.85 -3.24 9.73
CA SER A 229 17.05 -2.04 9.63
C SER A 229 17.04 -1.55 8.18
N PHE A 230 16.07 -0.72 7.81
CA PHE A 230 16.03 -0.04 6.52
C PHE A 230 17.26 0.87 6.31
N ALA A 231 17.85 1.37 7.39
CA ALA A 231 19.10 2.13 7.34
C ALA A 231 20.31 1.34 6.77
N ASP A 232 20.26 0.01 6.84
CA ASP A 232 21.31 -0.88 6.30
C ASP A 232 21.13 -1.13 4.78
N VAL A 233 19.97 -0.80 4.21
CA VAL A 233 19.68 -1.00 2.79
C VAL A 233 20.51 -0.02 1.96
N PRO A 234 21.17 -0.46 0.87
CA PRO A 234 21.87 0.44 -0.05
C PRO A 234 20.94 1.54 -0.57
N ILE A 235 21.40 2.79 -0.58
CA ILE A 235 20.58 3.95 -0.95
C ILE A 235 19.91 3.76 -2.33
N LYS A 236 20.58 3.11 -3.28
CA LYS A 236 19.99 2.84 -4.59
C LYS A 236 18.75 1.94 -4.52
N GLU A 237 18.79 0.90 -3.70
CA GLU A 237 17.67 -0.03 -3.51
C GLU A 237 16.56 0.64 -2.70
N ALA A 238 16.92 1.36 -1.62
CA ALA A 238 16.02 2.16 -0.82
C ALA A 238 15.29 3.23 -1.66
N THR A 239 16.02 3.89 -2.59
CA THR A 239 15.43 4.88 -3.49
C THR A 239 14.36 4.27 -4.38
N ASN A 240 14.63 3.10 -4.96
CA ASN A 240 13.64 2.46 -5.83
C ASN A 240 12.38 2.08 -5.06
N TYR A 241 12.51 1.57 -3.85
CA TYR A 241 11.40 1.18 -2.99
C TYR A 241 10.61 2.42 -2.52
N ALA A 242 11.24 3.33 -1.80
CA ALA A 242 10.58 4.48 -1.21
C ALA A 242 9.98 5.45 -2.24
N ALA A 243 10.66 5.67 -3.38
CA ALA A 243 10.13 6.48 -4.46
C ALA A 243 8.96 5.80 -5.18
N GLU A 244 8.97 4.45 -5.29
CA GLU A 244 7.83 3.71 -5.82
C GLU A 244 6.62 3.86 -4.90
N ASP A 245 6.77 3.74 -3.58
CA ASP A 245 5.67 3.89 -2.62
C ASP A 245 5.03 5.28 -2.72
N ALA A 246 5.82 6.35 -2.86
CA ALA A 246 5.31 7.68 -3.10
C ALA A 246 4.60 7.81 -4.46
N ASP A 247 5.17 7.29 -5.55
CA ASP A 247 4.55 7.31 -6.88
C ASP A 247 3.22 6.54 -6.90
N ILE A 248 3.19 5.35 -6.34
CA ILE A 248 1.99 4.52 -6.28
C ILE A 248 0.92 5.18 -5.42
N THR A 249 1.29 5.80 -4.29
CA THR A 249 0.36 6.56 -3.45
C THR A 249 -0.29 7.70 -4.23
N LEU A 250 0.47 8.43 -5.06
CA LEU A 250 -0.07 9.49 -5.91
C LEU A 250 -1.06 8.94 -6.95
N ARG A 251 -0.68 7.89 -7.67
CA ARG A 251 -1.54 7.23 -8.67
C ARG A 251 -2.81 6.65 -8.05
N LEU A 252 -2.71 6.09 -6.85
CA LEU A 252 -3.88 5.61 -6.11
C LEU A 252 -4.82 6.74 -5.76
N TYR A 253 -4.30 7.87 -5.27
CA TYR A 253 -5.11 9.05 -4.99
C TYR A 253 -5.89 9.49 -6.24
N GLU A 254 -5.20 9.67 -7.37
CA GLU A 254 -5.82 10.06 -8.64
C GLU A 254 -6.94 9.07 -9.02
N LYS A 255 -6.65 7.77 -8.95
CA LYS A 255 -7.62 6.72 -9.28
C LYS A 255 -8.80 6.66 -8.33
N LEU A 256 -8.58 6.81 -7.03
CA LEU A 256 -9.62 6.74 -6.00
C LEU A 256 -10.52 7.99 -6.02
N CYS A 257 -9.98 9.17 -6.38
CA CYS A 257 -10.78 10.38 -6.57
C CYS A 257 -11.89 10.20 -7.61
N ASP A 258 -11.60 9.47 -8.70
CA ASP A 258 -12.58 9.19 -9.77
C ASP A 258 -13.73 8.26 -9.30
N LEU A 259 -13.51 7.51 -8.22
CA LEU A 259 -14.44 6.51 -7.70
C LEU A 259 -15.29 7.01 -6.53
N LEU A 260 -14.83 8.04 -5.82
CA LEU A 260 -15.50 8.59 -4.64
C LEU A 260 -16.65 9.51 -5.04
N ASP A 261 -17.85 9.18 -4.61
CA ASP A 261 -18.99 10.08 -4.72
C ASP A 261 -18.97 11.19 -3.65
N GLU A 262 -19.90 12.14 -3.73
CA GLU A 262 -20.00 13.27 -2.78
C GLU A 262 -20.19 12.79 -1.33
N GLY A 263 -20.97 11.71 -1.12
CA GLY A 263 -21.23 11.17 0.21
C GLY A 263 -19.99 10.56 0.84
N ALA A 264 -19.22 9.82 0.06
CA ALA A 264 -17.94 9.24 0.49
C ALA A 264 -16.90 10.34 0.80
N GLN A 265 -16.85 11.38 -0.02
CA GLN A 265 -15.98 12.55 0.23
C GLN A 265 -16.36 13.29 1.52
N ASP A 266 -17.66 13.41 1.80
CA ASP A 266 -18.15 14.04 3.04
C ASP A 266 -17.74 13.24 4.28
N ILE A 267 -17.88 11.90 4.24
CA ILE A 267 -17.41 10.99 5.30
C ILE A 267 -15.91 11.17 5.54
N LEU A 268 -15.10 11.16 4.49
CA LEU A 268 -13.66 11.37 4.62
C LEU A 268 -13.31 12.68 5.31
N LYS A 269 -13.88 13.80 4.83
CA LYS A 269 -13.55 15.13 5.33
C LYS A 269 -14.06 15.41 6.74
N ASN A 270 -15.26 14.94 7.05
CA ASN A 270 -15.95 15.30 8.29
C ASN A 270 -15.84 14.24 9.40
N MET A 271 -15.41 13.02 9.07
CA MET A 271 -15.28 11.93 10.04
C MET A 271 -13.87 11.31 10.04
N GLU A 272 -13.44 10.70 8.94
CA GLU A 272 -12.24 9.86 8.92
C GLU A 272 -10.95 10.66 9.11
N TYR A 273 -10.78 11.77 8.41
CA TYR A 273 -9.57 12.60 8.53
C TYR A 273 -9.45 13.28 9.90
N PRO A 274 -10.51 13.89 10.49
CA PRO A 274 -10.46 14.35 11.87
C PRO A 274 -10.18 13.22 12.87
N LEU A 275 -10.79 12.05 12.69
CA LEU A 275 -10.60 10.90 13.56
C LEU A 275 -9.15 10.39 13.51
N LEU A 276 -8.51 10.37 12.34
CA LEU A 276 -7.11 9.99 12.19
C LEU A 276 -6.21 10.80 13.14
N ILE A 277 -6.38 12.10 13.18
CA ILE A 277 -5.60 13.01 14.06
C ILE A 277 -5.85 12.70 15.54
N VAL A 278 -7.11 12.47 15.93
CA VAL A 278 -7.46 12.11 17.31
C VAL A 278 -6.81 10.77 17.71
N LEU A 279 -6.92 9.75 16.86
CA LEU A 279 -6.33 8.44 17.11
C LEU A 279 -4.79 8.53 17.21
N MET A 280 -4.15 9.30 16.34
CA MET A 280 -2.71 9.54 16.42
C MET A 280 -2.31 10.15 17.77
N GLN A 281 -3.08 11.10 18.29
CA GLN A 281 -2.80 11.72 19.60
C GLN A 281 -2.99 10.72 20.74
N MET A 282 -4.07 9.92 20.70
CA MET A 282 -4.35 8.90 21.72
C MET A 282 -3.28 7.79 21.77
N GLU A 283 -2.70 7.44 20.65
CA GLU A 283 -1.65 6.41 20.58
C GLU A 283 -0.27 6.93 21.03
N LYS A 284 -0.12 8.24 21.12
CA LYS A 284 1.12 8.90 21.57
C LYS A 284 1.20 9.01 23.10
N ASP A 285 0.06 9.12 23.77
CA ASP A 285 -0.08 9.25 25.23
C ASP A 285 -0.01 7.87 25.92
#